data_97dcc2a6e1f3519a3cc23a538cb4b334
#
_entry.id   97dcc2a6e1f3519a3cc23a538cb4b334
#
_cell.length_a   1.000
_cell.length_b   1.000
_cell.length_c   1.000
_cell.angle_alpha   90.00
_cell.angle_beta   90.00
_cell.angle_gamma   90.00
#
_symmetry.space_group_name_H-M   'P 1'
#
loop_
_entity.id
_entity.type
_entity.pdbx_description
1 polymer ?
#
loop_
_entity_poly.entity_id
_entity_poly.type
_entity_poly.pdbx_seq_one_letter_code
_entity_poly.pdbx_strand_id
1 'polypeptide(L)'
;MPVQRDDELGRLATAINELSQEISRSEKMQSEFISSISHELRTPLTAITGWSETLMFDTAIQGDSRRGIAIISKEAARLTSLVEELLEFTRIQDGRFNLSMELLDIESELEDTIFTYQELLRQDGMQLIYNPPEEEIPLVPGDPERLKQVFLNILDNAAKYARDGKTIEVSVFSDSEAATIQFRDHGPGIPENELPHVKEKFFKGEKHKARGSGIGLAVCDEIITRSGGTLTIANAPGGGTLVSVRLPFAPESGN
;
A
#
# COMPACT_ATOMS: atom_id res chain seq x y z
N MET A 1 18.39 -27.78 6.67
CA MET A 1 19.82 -28.04 6.95
C MET A 1 20.11 -29.49 6.56
N PRO A 2 21.25 -29.83 5.93
CA PRO A 2 21.60 -31.23 5.70
C PRO A 2 21.87 -31.91 7.05
N VAL A 3 21.13 -32.97 7.34
CA VAL A 3 21.31 -33.77 8.58
C VAL A 3 22.36 -34.83 8.28
N GLN A 4 23.56 -34.69 8.84
CA GLN A 4 24.68 -35.63 8.64
C GLN A 4 25.05 -36.42 9.94
N ARG A 5 24.23 -36.29 11.01
CA ARG A 5 24.55 -36.88 12.33
C ARG A 5 23.40 -37.75 12.81
N ASP A 6 23.76 -38.93 13.38
CA ASP A 6 22.82 -39.87 13.96
C ASP A 6 22.80 -39.76 15.51
N ASP A 7 22.98 -38.55 16.01
CA ASP A 7 22.97 -38.19 17.42
C ASP A 7 21.73 -37.32 17.76
N GLU A 8 21.63 -36.89 19.02
CA GLU A 8 20.52 -36.03 19.50
C GLU A 8 20.40 -34.70 18.71
N LEU A 9 21.54 -34.15 18.25
CA LEU A 9 21.57 -32.96 17.41
C LEU A 9 21.04 -33.25 16.00
N GLY A 10 21.30 -34.44 15.45
CA GLY A 10 20.75 -34.88 14.17
C GLY A 10 19.23 -35.03 14.22
N ARG A 11 18.69 -35.62 15.31
CA ARG A 11 17.24 -35.72 15.52
C ARG A 11 16.58 -34.36 15.69
N LEU A 12 17.22 -33.44 16.42
CA LEU A 12 16.73 -32.05 16.55
C LEU A 12 16.73 -31.31 15.19
N ALA A 13 17.79 -31.46 14.41
CA ALA A 13 17.87 -30.86 13.08
C ALA A 13 16.80 -31.41 12.12
N THR A 14 16.49 -32.71 12.20
CA THR A 14 15.40 -33.33 11.42
C THR A 14 14.05 -32.78 11.85
N ALA A 15 13.76 -32.70 13.14
CA ALA A 15 12.50 -32.14 13.64
C ALA A 15 12.32 -30.65 13.24
N ILE A 16 13.39 -29.86 13.28
CA ILE A 16 13.36 -28.47 12.82
C ILE A 16 13.07 -28.41 11.32
N ASN A 17 13.68 -29.27 10.51
CA ASN A 17 13.43 -29.31 9.06
C ASN A 17 11.98 -29.72 8.75
N GLU A 18 11.44 -30.73 9.46
CA GLU A 18 10.05 -31.15 9.31
C GLU A 18 9.07 -30.07 9.69
N LEU A 19 9.27 -29.39 10.83
CA LEU A 19 8.50 -28.20 11.23
C LEU A 19 8.56 -27.08 10.19
N SER A 20 9.76 -26.78 9.67
CA SER A 20 9.94 -25.75 8.64
C SER A 20 9.19 -26.11 7.36
N GLN A 21 9.18 -27.38 6.95
CA GLN A 21 8.43 -27.83 5.77
C GLN A 21 6.92 -27.79 6.01
N GLU A 22 6.46 -28.12 7.21
CA GLU A 22 5.04 -28.07 7.57
C GLU A 22 4.52 -26.64 7.60
N ILE A 23 5.31 -25.70 8.17
CA ILE A 23 5.00 -24.25 8.12
C ILE A 23 4.91 -23.76 6.68
N SER A 24 5.93 -24.02 5.85
CA SER A 24 5.94 -23.60 4.45
C SER A 24 4.77 -24.19 3.65
N ARG A 25 4.39 -25.44 3.94
CA ARG A 25 3.23 -26.07 3.29
C ARG A 25 1.91 -25.41 3.73
N SER A 26 1.79 -25.09 5.01
CA SER A 26 0.62 -24.41 5.57
C SER A 26 0.45 -23.00 4.98
N GLU A 27 1.54 -22.24 4.92
CA GLU A 27 1.55 -20.90 4.32
C GLU A 27 1.15 -20.93 2.84
N LYS A 28 1.69 -21.91 2.08
CA LYS A 28 1.33 -22.07 0.67
C LYS A 28 -0.15 -22.42 0.47
N MET A 29 -0.70 -23.36 1.28
CA MET A 29 -2.12 -23.68 1.22
C MET A 29 -3.00 -22.50 1.58
N GLN A 30 -2.62 -21.70 2.58
CA GLN A 30 -3.32 -20.48 2.97
C GLN A 30 -3.32 -19.46 1.84
N SER A 31 -2.20 -19.27 1.17
CA SER A 31 -2.07 -18.36 0.04
C SER A 31 -2.93 -18.80 -1.16
N GLU A 32 -2.88 -20.08 -1.54
CA GLU A 32 -3.71 -20.65 -2.60
C GLU A 32 -5.22 -20.50 -2.30
N PHE A 33 -5.63 -20.74 -1.06
CA PHE A 33 -7.01 -20.58 -0.61
C PHE A 33 -7.49 -19.13 -0.72
N ILE A 34 -6.68 -18.18 -0.22
CA ILE A 34 -6.99 -16.74 -0.29
C ILE A 34 -7.08 -16.30 -1.75
N SER A 35 -6.15 -16.75 -2.61
CA SER A 35 -6.15 -16.45 -4.04
C SER A 35 -7.43 -16.94 -4.73
N SER A 36 -7.85 -18.19 -4.44
CA SER A 36 -9.08 -18.77 -5.00
C SER A 36 -10.32 -17.99 -4.57
N ILE A 37 -10.48 -17.73 -3.26
CA ILE A 37 -11.63 -16.97 -2.75
C ILE A 37 -11.68 -15.56 -3.35
N SER A 38 -10.54 -14.91 -3.48
CA SER A 38 -10.47 -13.56 -4.03
C SER A 38 -10.95 -13.52 -5.49
N HIS A 39 -10.60 -14.53 -6.28
CA HIS A 39 -11.12 -14.66 -7.64
C HIS A 39 -12.62 -14.91 -7.67
N GLU A 40 -13.14 -15.73 -6.76
CA GLU A 40 -14.58 -16.01 -6.66
C GLU A 40 -15.38 -14.82 -6.14
N LEU A 41 -14.80 -13.96 -5.33
CA LEU A 41 -15.44 -12.73 -4.85
C LEU A 41 -15.42 -11.59 -5.88
N ARG A 42 -14.39 -11.48 -6.71
CA ARG A 42 -14.28 -10.42 -7.72
C ARG A 42 -15.47 -10.44 -8.70
N THR A 43 -15.85 -11.61 -9.17
CA THR A 43 -16.91 -11.79 -10.18
C THR A 43 -18.27 -11.23 -9.72
N PRO A 44 -18.83 -11.63 -8.54
CA PRO A 44 -20.10 -11.05 -8.07
C PRO A 44 -19.98 -9.58 -7.72
N LEU A 45 -18.84 -9.11 -7.20
CA LEU A 45 -18.63 -7.69 -6.91
C LEU A 45 -18.64 -6.84 -8.19
N THR A 46 -17.99 -7.29 -9.25
CA THR A 46 -18.03 -6.62 -10.56
C THR A 46 -19.46 -6.53 -11.09
N ALA A 47 -20.26 -7.59 -10.94
CA ALA A 47 -21.67 -7.56 -11.34
C ALA A 47 -22.49 -6.58 -10.50
N ILE A 48 -22.31 -6.55 -9.16
CA ILE A 48 -23.00 -5.62 -8.26
C ILE A 48 -22.63 -4.18 -8.60
N THR A 49 -21.34 -3.89 -8.83
CA THR A 49 -20.87 -2.55 -9.21
C THR A 49 -21.51 -2.12 -10.54
N GLY A 50 -21.43 -2.95 -11.57
CA GLY A 50 -21.97 -2.62 -12.89
C GLY A 50 -23.49 -2.41 -12.89
N TRP A 51 -24.25 -3.22 -12.16
CA TRP A 51 -25.70 -3.01 -12.02
C TRP A 51 -26.01 -1.76 -11.19
N SER A 52 -25.27 -1.49 -10.14
CA SER A 52 -25.44 -0.26 -9.34
C SER A 52 -25.20 0.99 -10.17
N GLU A 53 -24.15 0.99 -10.99
CA GLU A 53 -23.83 2.08 -11.91
C GLU A 53 -24.95 2.26 -12.95
N THR A 54 -25.42 1.16 -13.57
CA THR A 54 -26.50 1.20 -14.54
C THR A 54 -27.77 1.81 -13.93
N LEU A 55 -28.14 1.42 -12.71
CA LEU A 55 -29.30 1.95 -12.01
C LEU A 55 -29.12 3.42 -11.59
N MET A 56 -27.90 3.88 -11.35
CA MET A 56 -27.61 5.29 -11.06
C MET A 56 -27.93 6.23 -12.25
N PHE A 57 -27.86 5.72 -13.50
CA PHE A 57 -28.21 6.46 -14.70
C PHE A 57 -29.72 6.42 -15.00
N ASP A 58 -30.51 5.55 -14.34
CA ASP A 58 -31.95 5.52 -14.53
C ASP A 58 -32.61 6.75 -13.89
N THR A 59 -33.17 7.61 -14.72
CA THR A 59 -33.85 8.84 -14.28
C THR A 59 -35.14 8.58 -13.51
N ALA A 60 -35.71 7.38 -13.59
CA ALA A 60 -36.89 6.99 -12.84
C ALA A 60 -36.57 6.71 -11.37
N ILE A 61 -35.28 6.42 -11.06
CA ILE A 61 -34.82 6.14 -9.70
C ILE A 61 -34.45 7.44 -9.02
N GLN A 62 -35.20 7.81 -7.96
CA GLN A 62 -35.01 9.06 -7.22
C GLN A 62 -35.06 8.83 -5.69
N GLY A 63 -34.74 9.88 -4.93
CA GLY A 63 -34.87 9.88 -3.48
C GLY A 63 -34.02 8.82 -2.78
N ASP A 64 -34.61 8.07 -1.86
CA ASP A 64 -33.91 7.08 -1.03
C ASP A 64 -33.40 5.87 -1.82
N SER A 65 -34.07 5.48 -2.90
CA SER A 65 -33.60 4.41 -3.78
C SER A 65 -32.29 4.77 -4.46
N ARG A 66 -32.13 6.00 -4.94
CA ARG A 66 -30.88 6.49 -5.54
C ARG A 66 -29.75 6.56 -4.51
N ARG A 67 -30.04 6.99 -3.28
CA ARG A 67 -29.08 6.96 -2.16
C ARG A 67 -28.66 5.54 -1.81
N GLY A 68 -29.61 4.61 -1.76
CA GLY A 68 -29.34 3.19 -1.50
C GLY A 68 -28.41 2.58 -2.55
N ILE A 69 -28.66 2.85 -3.83
CA ILE A 69 -27.81 2.39 -4.93
C ILE A 69 -26.40 2.97 -4.81
N ALA A 70 -26.27 4.27 -4.50
CA ALA A 70 -24.95 4.90 -4.30
C ALA A 70 -24.17 4.26 -3.14
N ILE A 71 -24.84 3.88 -2.06
CA ILE A 71 -24.23 3.16 -0.94
C ILE A 71 -23.77 1.76 -1.37
N ILE A 72 -24.62 1.03 -2.13
CA ILE A 72 -24.26 -0.30 -2.64
C ILE A 72 -23.07 -0.22 -3.57
N SER A 73 -23.06 0.72 -4.51
CA SER A 73 -21.92 0.94 -5.43
C SER A 73 -20.63 1.23 -4.67
N LYS A 74 -20.68 2.13 -3.69
CA LYS A 74 -19.53 2.49 -2.87
C LYS A 74 -18.99 1.30 -2.06
N GLU A 75 -19.88 0.48 -1.50
CA GLU A 75 -19.47 -0.68 -0.70
C GLU A 75 -18.93 -1.80 -1.59
N ALA A 76 -19.50 -2.01 -2.77
CA ALA A 76 -18.99 -2.96 -3.75
C ALA A 76 -17.59 -2.58 -4.23
N ALA A 77 -17.36 -1.31 -4.57
CA ALA A 77 -16.04 -0.81 -4.93
C ALA A 77 -15.01 -0.99 -3.79
N ARG A 78 -15.43 -0.73 -2.54
CA ARG A 78 -14.59 -0.96 -1.36
C ARG A 78 -14.22 -2.44 -1.18
N LEU A 79 -15.17 -3.34 -1.38
CA LEU A 79 -14.91 -4.78 -1.28
C LEU A 79 -14.01 -5.27 -2.41
N THR A 80 -14.17 -4.75 -3.63
CA THR A 80 -13.27 -5.04 -4.76
C THR A 80 -11.83 -4.65 -4.43
N SER A 81 -11.62 -3.45 -3.91
CA SER A 81 -10.29 -2.98 -3.48
C SER A 81 -9.67 -3.91 -2.42
N LEU A 82 -10.45 -4.31 -1.40
CA LEU A 82 -9.99 -5.25 -0.36
C LEU A 82 -9.59 -6.62 -0.93
N VAL A 83 -10.33 -7.12 -1.91
CA VAL A 83 -10.04 -8.39 -2.59
C VAL A 83 -8.75 -8.28 -3.41
N GLU A 84 -8.54 -7.15 -4.09
CA GLU A 84 -7.34 -6.88 -4.87
C GLU A 84 -6.10 -6.75 -3.98
N GLU A 85 -6.19 -6.01 -2.87
CA GLU A 85 -5.13 -5.92 -1.87
C GLU A 85 -4.77 -7.32 -1.31
N LEU A 86 -5.75 -8.17 -1.05
CA LEU A 86 -5.54 -9.51 -0.54
C LEU A 86 -4.87 -10.43 -1.58
N LEU A 87 -5.27 -10.32 -2.86
CA LEU A 87 -4.62 -11.05 -3.95
C LEU A 87 -3.17 -10.62 -4.15
N GLU A 88 -2.91 -9.33 -4.08
CA GLU A 88 -1.56 -8.80 -4.18
C GLU A 88 -0.67 -9.29 -3.05
N PHE A 89 -1.21 -9.25 -1.84
CA PHE A 89 -0.54 -9.81 -0.67
C PHE A 89 -0.18 -11.29 -0.86
N THR A 90 -1.09 -12.12 -1.41
CA THR A 90 -0.78 -13.54 -1.65
C THR A 90 0.32 -13.73 -2.69
N ARG A 91 0.36 -12.89 -3.74
CA ARG A 91 1.45 -12.91 -4.74
C ARG A 91 2.80 -12.57 -4.12
N ILE A 92 2.82 -11.63 -3.16
CA ILE A 92 4.03 -11.28 -2.40
C ILE A 92 4.51 -12.49 -1.58
N GLN A 93 3.59 -13.17 -0.87
CA GLN A 93 3.90 -14.34 -0.04
C GLN A 93 4.46 -15.51 -0.87
N ASP A 94 3.88 -15.76 -2.03
CA ASP A 94 4.28 -16.84 -2.93
C ASP A 94 5.60 -16.57 -3.67
N GLY A 95 6.23 -15.41 -3.47
CA GLY A 95 7.41 -14.99 -4.23
C GLY A 95 7.13 -14.74 -5.71
N ARG A 96 5.86 -14.66 -6.12
CA ARG A 96 5.42 -14.41 -7.50
C ARG A 96 5.26 -12.93 -7.83
N PHE A 97 5.56 -12.07 -6.86
CA PHE A 97 5.52 -10.63 -7.01
C PHE A 97 6.80 -10.16 -7.71
N ASN A 98 6.70 -9.83 -8.98
CA ASN A 98 7.80 -9.31 -9.78
C ASN A 98 7.58 -7.83 -10.06
N LEU A 99 8.65 -7.04 -10.04
CA LEU A 99 8.67 -5.64 -10.45
C LEU A 99 9.22 -5.55 -11.88
N SER A 100 8.58 -4.73 -12.71
CA SER A 100 9.09 -4.32 -14.03
C SER A 100 9.98 -3.10 -13.84
N MET A 101 11.23 -3.33 -13.44
CA MET A 101 12.17 -2.25 -13.12
C MET A 101 12.63 -1.49 -14.38
N GLU A 102 12.47 -0.17 -14.36
CA GLU A 102 12.99 0.76 -15.35
C GLU A 102 13.54 2.02 -14.69
N LEU A 103 14.22 2.87 -15.46
CA LEU A 103 14.71 4.16 -14.96
C LEU A 103 13.59 5.20 -15.08
N LEU A 104 13.23 5.80 -13.96
CA LEU A 104 12.08 6.69 -13.83
C LEU A 104 12.51 8.09 -13.41
N ASP A 105 11.83 9.07 -13.97
CA ASP A 105 11.73 10.39 -13.40
C ASP A 105 10.67 10.33 -12.27
N ILE A 106 11.16 10.22 -11.04
CA ILE A 106 10.29 10.03 -9.88
C ILE A 106 9.44 11.26 -9.55
N GLU A 107 9.91 12.45 -9.91
CA GLU A 107 9.17 13.70 -9.75
C GLU A 107 7.95 13.69 -10.67
N SER A 108 8.15 13.37 -11.95
CA SER A 108 7.07 13.28 -12.94
C SER A 108 6.00 12.26 -12.55
N GLU A 109 6.41 11.07 -12.10
CA GLU A 109 5.48 10.02 -11.63
C GLU A 109 4.67 10.47 -10.40
N LEU A 110 5.31 11.19 -9.50
CA LEU A 110 4.66 11.73 -8.30
C LEU A 110 3.68 12.85 -8.66
N GLU A 111 4.07 13.77 -9.54
CA GLU A 111 3.22 14.89 -9.97
C GLU A 111 1.94 14.41 -10.66
N ASP A 112 2.03 13.42 -11.54
CA ASP A 112 0.88 12.79 -12.18
C ASP A 112 -0.07 12.16 -11.16
N THR A 113 0.49 11.52 -10.14
CA THR A 113 -0.29 10.94 -9.03
C THR A 113 -0.97 12.03 -8.21
N ILE A 114 -0.25 13.08 -7.84
CA ILE A 114 -0.76 14.23 -7.09
C ILE A 114 -1.88 14.92 -7.87
N PHE A 115 -1.67 15.20 -9.15
CA PHE A 115 -2.66 15.86 -10.01
C PHE A 115 -3.99 15.09 -10.02
N THR A 116 -3.92 13.77 -10.18
CA THR A 116 -5.12 12.93 -10.20
C THR A 116 -5.81 12.88 -8.82
N TYR A 117 -5.03 12.81 -7.74
CA TYR A 117 -5.56 12.63 -6.38
C TYR A 117 -6.05 13.92 -5.74
N GLN A 118 -5.50 15.07 -6.13
CA GLN A 118 -5.84 16.40 -5.59
C GLN A 118 -7.33 16.74 -5.75
N GLU A 119 -7.92 16.36 -6.88
CA GLU A 119 -9.34 16.60 -7.12
C GLU A 119 -10.24 15.79 -6.19
N LEU A 120 -9.86 14.54 -5.87
CA LEU A 120 -10.58 13.72 -4.89
C LEU A 120 -10.50 14.32 -3.48
N LEU A 121 -9.32 14.78 -3.07
CA LEU A 121 -9.11 15.43 -1.77
C LEU A 121 -9.94 16.72 -1.65
N ARG A 122 -10.02 17.49 -2.72
CA ARG A 122 -10.80 18.74 -2.75
C ARG A 122 -12.29 18.52 -2.56
N GLN A 123 -12.84 17.43 -3.08
CA GLN A 123 -14.23 17.04 -2.86
C GLN A 123 -14.51 16.70 -1.39
N ASP A 124 -13.53 16.14 -0.68
CA ASP A 124 -13.60 15.84 0.76
C ASP A 124 -13.23 17.04 1.64
N GLY A 125 -12.97 18.23 1.05
CA GLY A 125 -12.62 19.45 1.77
C GLY A 125 -11.21 19.44 2.34
N MET A 126 -10.32 18.65 1.75
CA MET A 126 -8.90 18.56 2.12
C MET A 126 -8.02 19.32 1.12
N GLN A 127 -6.88 19.81 1.59
CA GLN A 127 -5.88 20.49 0.78
C GLN A 127 -4.62 19.62 0.67
N LEU A 128 -4.09 19.49 -0.54
CA LEU A 128 -2.77 18.92 -0.80
C LEU A 128 -1.82 20.06 -1.20
N ILE A 129 -0.70 20.15 -0.50
CA ILE A 129 0.39 21.11 -0.76
C ILE A 129 1.57 20.29 -1.29
N TYR A 130 2.02 20.61 -2.49
CA TYR A 130 3.20 20.01 -3.08
C TYR A 130 4.37 21.00 -3.04
N ASN A 131 5.49 20.55 -2.53
CA ASN A 131 6.76 21.26 -2.48
C ASN A 131 7.74 20.51 -3.38
N PRO A 132 7.94 20.98 -4.63
CA PRO A 132 8.87 20.35 -5.56
C PRO A 132 10.32 20.45 -5.07
N PRO A 133 11.24 19.63 -5.60
CA PRO A 133 12.65 19.71 -5.26
C PRO A 133 13.26 21.03 -5.77
N GLU A 134 14.32 21.52 -5.11
CA GLU A 134 15.05 22.72 -5.53
C GLU A 134 16.00 22.43 -6.70
N GLU A 135 16.44 21.19 -6.85
CA GLU A 135 17.36 20.74 -7.90
C GLU A 135 16.77 19.53 -8.63
N GLU A 136 17.18 19.34 -9.89
CA GLU A 136 16.79 18.19 -10.70
C GLU A 136 17.19 16.87 -10.03
N ILE A 137 16.25 15.93 -9.93
CA ILE A 137 16.48 14.64 -9.30
C ILE A 137 16.96 13.63 -10.35
N PRO A 138 18.09 12.94 -10.12
CA PRO A 138 18.52 11.87 -11.00
C PRO A 138 17.48 10.73 -11.10
N LEU A 139 17.51 10.03 -12.24
CA LEU A 139 16.60 8.89 -12.44
C LEU A 139 16.78 7.81 -11.38
N VAL A 140 15.68 7.26 -10.91
CA VAL A 140 15.65 6.16 -9.94
C VAL A 140 15.20 4.86 -10.62
N PRO A 141 15.75 3.70 -10.24
CA PRO A 141 15.22 2.42 -10.69
C PRO A 141 13.91 2.11 -9.96
N GLY A 142 12.86 1.77 -10.70
CA GLY A 142 11.55 1.44 -10.12
C GLY A 142 10.58 0.86 -11.14
N ASP A 143 9.44 0.42 -10.65
CA ASP A 143 8.29 0.02 -11.45
C ASP A 143 7.25 1.15 -11.33
N PRO A 144 6.91 1.88 -12.42
CA PRO A 144 6.06 3.07 -12.36
C PRO A 144 4.68 2.77 -11.79
N GLU A 145 4.03 1.69 -12.24
CA GLU A 145 2.70 1.30 -11.76
C GLU A 145 2.72 0.98 -10.26
N ARG A 146 3.78 0.35 -9.78
CA ARG A 146 3.94 -0.01 -8.38
C ARG A 146 4.29 1.18 -7.49
N LEU A 147 5.14 2.09 -7.96
CA LEU A 147 5.44 3.32 -7.24
C LEU A 147 4.21 4.23 -7.16
N LYS A 148 3.45 4.36 -8.24
CA LYS A 148 2.16 5.04 -8.24
C LYS A 148 1.19 4.44 -7.20
N GLN A 149 1.13 3.12 -7.11
CA GLN A 149 0.34 2.42 -6.10
C GLN A 149 0.81 2.76 -4.68
N VAL A 150 2.12 2.82 -4.43
CA VAL A 150 2.70 3.23 -3.13
C VAL A 150 2.25 4.64 -2.78
N PHE A 151 2.38 5.60 -3.71
CA PHE A 151 2.00 6.99 -3.47
C PHE A 151 0.52 7.13 -3.17
N LEU A 152 -0.35 6.47 -3.96
CA LEU A 152 -1.80 6.46 -3.71
C LEU A 152 -2.14 5.86 -2.34
N ASN A 153 -1.54 4.73 -1.96
CA ASN A 153 -1.78 4.11 -0.65
C ASN A 153 -1.38 5.03 0.51
N ILE A 154 -0.26 5.75 0.38
CA ILE A 154 0.20 6.69 1.41
C ILE A 154 -0.75 7.90 1.48
N LEU A 155 -1.13 8.48 0.33
CA LEU A 155 -2.08 9.59 0.25
C LEU A 155 -3.45 9.22 0.81
N ASP A 156 -3.97 8.02 0.49
CA ASP A 156 -5.22 7.48 1.03
C ASP A 156 -5.18 7.34 2.56
N ASN A 157 -4.06 6.85 3.09
CA ASN A 157 -3.87 6.77 4.53
C ASN A 157 -3.84 8.17 5.16
N ALA A 158 -3.08 9.11 4.59
CA ALA A 158 -3.05 10.48 5.07
C ALA A 158 -4.45 11.11 5.05
N ALA A 159 -5.20 10.99 3.95
CA ALA A 159 -6.56 11.50 3.83
C ALA A 159 -7.52 10.88 4.85
N LYS A 160 -7.37 9.60 5.12
CA LYS A 160 -8.23 8.84 6.04
C LYS A 160 -8.02 9.21 7.49
N TYR A 161 -6.76 9.43 7.89
CA TYR A 161 -6.41 9.63 9.30
C TYR A 161 -6.24 11.11 9.68
N ALA A 162 -6.01 12.01 8.71
CA ALA A 162 -5.81 13.44 8.91
C ALA A 162 -7.06 14.31 8.71
N ARG A 163 -8.27 13.75 8.83
CA ARG A 163 -9.53 14.48 8.56
C ARG A 163 -9.67 15.79 9.33
N ASP A 164 -9.18 15.85 10.56
CA ASP A 164 -9.25 17.06 11.38
C ASP A 164 -8.18 18.09 10.99
N GLY A 165 -7.04 17.65 10.46
CA GLY A 165 -5.95 18.50 9.98
C GLY A 165 -6.17 19.07 8.58
N LYS A 166 -7.02 18.46 7.76
CA LYS A 166 -7.44 18.89 6.41
C LYS A 166 -6.32 19.23 5.42
N THR A 167 -5.07 18.97 5.77
CA THR A 167 -3.92 19.29 4.92
C THR A 167 -2.97 18.09 4.85
N ILE A 168 -2.53 17.79 3.63
CA ILE A 168 -1.46 16.83 3.36
C ILE A 168 -0.36 17.60 2.65
N GLU A 169 0.87 17.51 3.14
CA GLU A 169 2.05 18.10 2.51
C GLU A 169 2.87 16.99 1.88
N VAL A 170 3.27 17.17 0.63
CA VAL A 170 4.17 16.28 -0.08
C VAL A 170 5.41 17.08 -0.47
N SER A 171 6.57 16.60 -0.10
CA SER A 171 7.85 17.24 -0.39
C SER A 171 8.81 16.24 -1.01
N VAL A 172 9.60 16.71 -1.98
CA VAL A 172 10.63 15.89 -2.63
C VAL A 172 11.97 16.58 -2.45
N PHE A 173 12.97 15.82 -2.08
CA PHE A 173 14.36 16.27 -2.01
C PHE A 173 15.31 15.11 -2.26
N SER A 174 16.56 15.41 -2.51
CA SER A 174 17.59 14.41 -2.77
C SER A 174 18.86 14.71 -1.97
N ASP A 175 19.62 13.68 -1.74
CA ASP A 175 21.02 13.76 -1.34
C ASP A 175 21.92 13.17 -2.45
N SER A 176 23.19 12.92 -2.17
CA SER A 176 24.13 12.36 -3.15
C SER A 176 23.83 10.91 -3.58
N GLU A 177 22.94 10.20 -2.90
CA GLU A 177 22.73 8.77 -3.08
C GLU A 177 21.29 8.40 -3.47
N ALA A 178 20.32 9.24 -3.11
CA ALA A 178 18.91 8.86 -3.22
C ALA A 178 17.96 10.06 -3.31
N ALA A 179 16.81 9.83 -3.93
CA ALA A 179 15.63 10.67 -3.81
C ALA A 179 14.83 10.30 -2.56
N THR A 180 14.28 11.29 -1.88
CA THR A 180 13.38 11.10 -0.73
C THR A 180 12.09 11.87 -0.94
N ILE A 181 10.97 11.16 -0.90
CA ILE A 181 9.62 11.72 -0.97
C ILE A 181 9.02 11.64 0.42
N GLN A 182 8.54 12.75 0.94
CA GLN A 182 7.89 12.83 2.24
C GLN A 182 6.41 13.20 2.08
N PHE A 183 5.57 12.45 2.76
CA PHE A 183 4.14 12.70 2.89
C PHE A 183 3.87 13.00 4.36
N ARG A 184 3.39 14.20 4.66
CA ARG A 184 3.06 14.64 6.00
C ARG A 184 1.57 14.91 6.11
N ASP A 185 0.92 14.28 7.06
CA ASP A 185 -0.42 14.63 7.50
C ASP A 185 -0.39 15.46 8.80
N HIS A 186 -1.49 16.15 9.07
CA HIS A 186 -1.71 16.91 10.29
C HIS A 186 -2.79 16.27 11.20
N GLY A 187 -2.85 14.94 11.19
CA GLY A 187 -3.75 14.14 12.00
C GLY A 187 -3.27 13.98 13.45
N PRO A 188 -3.85 13.04 14.18
CA PRO A 188 -3.49 12.78 15.58
C PRO A 188 -2.14 12.06 15.76
N GLY A 189 -1.50 11.64 14.67
CA GLY A 189 -0.32 10.78 14.72
C GLY A 189 -0.64 9.33 15.11
N ILE A 190 0.40 8.55 15.33
CA ILE A 190 0.35 7.12 15.65
C ILE A 190 0.84 6.92 17.09
N PRO A 191 0.13 6.16 17.95
CA PRO A 191 0.62 5.83 19.29
C PRO A 191 2.02 5.19 19.23
N GLU A 192 2.92 5.56 20.12
CA GLU A 192 4.32 5.09 20.10
C GLU A 192 4.44 3.55 20.16
N ASN A 193 3.53 2.92 20.90
CA ASN A 193 3.47 1.46 20.96
C ASN A 193 2.95 0.80 19.69
N GLU A 194 2.29 1.55 18.79
CA GLU A 194 1.78 1.06 17.50
C GLU A 194 2.76 1.28 16.34
N LEU A 195 3.62 2.31 16.44
CA LEU A 195 4.60 2.67 15.39
C LEU A 195 5.45 1.49 14.88
N PRO A 196 6.01 0.61 15.72
CA PRO A 196 6.80 -0.53 15.25
C PRO A 196 6.00 -1.53 14.42
N HIS A 197 4.67 -1.54 14.58
CA HIS A 197 3.76 -2.53 14.00
C HIS A 197 3.00 -2.07 12.77
N VAL A 198 3.04 -0.76 12.44
CA VAL A 198 2.20 -0.18 11.36
C VAL A 198 2.48 -0.76 9.96
N LYS A 199 3.64 -1.34 9.75
CA LYS A 199 4.02 -2.06 8.52
C LYS A 199 3.73 -3.56 8.59
N GLU A 200 3.31 -4.06 9.75
CA GLU A 200 2.94 -5.47 9.88
C GLU A 200 1.62 -5.75 9.17
N LYS A 201 1.53 -6.94 8.64
CA LYS A 201 0.38 -7.43 7.87
C LYS A 201 -0.85 -7.53 8.77
N PHE A 202 -2.00 -7.03 8.27
CA PHE A 202 -3.28 -7.02 8.99
C PHE A 202 -3.30 -6.16 10.25
N PHE A 203 -2.25 -5.38 10.50
CA PHE A 203 -2.22 -4.47 11.63
C PHE A 203 -3.24 -3.34 11.44
N LYS A 204 -3.98 -3.05 12.51
CA LYS A 204 -4.93 -1.94 12.60
C LYS A 204 -4.83 -1.35 14.00
N GLY A 205 -4.50 -0.07 14.09
CA GLY A 205 -4.45 0.63 15.35
C GLY A 205 -5.79 0.56 16.12
N GLU A 206 -5.73 0.51 17.43
CA GLU A 206 -6.92 0.27 18.30
C GLU A 206 -8.02 1.32 18.11
N LYS A 207 -7.66 2.57 17.86
CA LYS A 207 -8.59 3.69 17.67
C LYS A 207 -9.28 3.69 16.30
N HIS A 208 -8.79 2.90 15.33
CA HIS A 208 -9.19 2.98 13.90
C HIS A 208 -9.66 1.63 13.32
N LYS A 209 -10.21 0.74 14.14
CA LYS A 209 -10.65 -0.63 13.77
C LYS A 209 -11.61 -0.74 12.59
N ALA A 210 -12.17 0.36 12.09
CA ALA A 210 -13.32 0.32 11.19
C ALA A 210 -13.02 0.41 9.68
N ARG A 211 -11.82 0.79 9.23
CA ARG A 211 -11.57 1.01 7.78
C ARG A 211 -10.19 0.51 7.32
N GLY A 212 -10.18 -0.28 6.26
CA GLY A 212 -8.99 -0.80 5.57
C GLY A 212 -8.69 -2.26 5.88
N SER A 213 -7.86 -2.90 5.05
CA SER A 213 -7.40 -4.29 5.19
C SER A 213 -6.30 -4.45 6.25
N GLY A 214 -5.48 -3.40 6.44
CA GLY A 214 -4.21 -3.47 7.17
C GLY A 214 -3.08 -4.09 6.35
N ILE A 215 -3.24 -4.14 5.02
CA ILE A 215 -2.25 -4.71 4.09
C ILE A 215 -1.49 -3.61 3.34
N GLY A 216 -2.13 -2.46 3.08
CA GLY A 216 -1.58 -1.42 2.21
C GLY A 216 -0.16 -0.98 2.53
N LEU A 217 0.15 -0.67 3.80
CA LEU A 217 1.51 -0.28 4.20
C LEU A 217 2.52 -1.43 4.11
N ALA A 218 2.09 -2.66 4.35
CA ALA A 218 2.95 -3.84 4.17
C ALA A 218 3.31 -4.05 2.69
N VAL A 219 2.36 -3.83 1.78
CA VAL A 219 2.59 -3.87 0.32
C VAL A 219 3.52 -2.73 -0.10
N CYS A 220 3.31 -1.51 0.42
CA CYS A 220 4.22 -0.39 0.17
C CYS A 220 5.66 -0.70 0.60
N ASP A 221 5.85 -1.24 1.79
CA ASP A 221 7.17 -1.62 2.31
C ASP A 221 7.85 -2.67 1.44
N GLU A 222 7.12 -3.66 0.97
CA GLU A 222 7.63 -4.69 0.07
C GLU A 222 8.03 -4.14 -1.30
N ILE A 223 7.19 -3.28 -1.91
CA ILE A 223 7.50 -2.64 -3.20
C ILE A 223 8.76 -1.80 -3.08
N ILE A 224 8.83 -0.92 -2.07
CA ILE A 224 9.97 -0.04 -1.86
C ILE A 224 11.24 -0.83 -1.54
N THR A 225 11.15 -1.86 -0.71
CA THR A 225 12.29 -2.74 -0.39
C THR A 225 12.82 -3.45 -1.63
N ARG A 226 11.94 -3.98 -2.49
CA ARG A 226 12.34 -4.62 -3.76
C ARG A 226 12.88 -3.65 -4.80
N SER A 227 12.52 -2.37 -4.70
CA SER A 227 13.13 -1.28 -5.50
C SER A 227 14.47 -0.82 -4.92
N GLY A 228 14.99 -1.49 -3.89
CA GLY A 228 16.25 -1.13 -3.22
C GLY A 228 16.14 0.07 -2.28
N GLY A 229 14.94 0.56 -2.03
CA GLY A 229 14.64 1.71 -1.19
C GLY A 229 14.27 1.39 0.26
N THR A 230 13.80 2.39 0.96
CA THR A 230 13.37 2.29 2.37
C THR A 230 12.10 3.10 2.60
N LEU A 231 11.11 2.50 3.25
CA LEU A 231 9.90 3.15 3.72
C LEU A 231 10.00 3.37 5.24
N THR A 232 9.92 4.62 5.71
CA THR A 232 9.90 4.96 7.13
C THR A 232 8.63 5.68 7.50
N ILE A 233 8.12 5.40 8.71
CA ILE A 233 6.90 6.01 9.25
C ILE A 233 7.21 6.50 10.66
N ALA A 234 6.90 7.76 10.92
CA ALA A 234 7.16 8.40 12.19
C ALA A 234 6.06 9.41 12.54
N ASN A 235 5.98 9.80 13.80
CA ASN A 235 5.19 10.97 14.18
C ASN A 235 5.92 12.25 13.76
N ALA A 236 5.19 13.17 13.13
CA ALA A 236 5.73 14.45 12.72
C ALA A 236 5.90 15.41 13.92
N PRO A 237 6.95 16.25 13.94
CA PRO A 237 7.06 17.33 14.92
C PRO A 237 5.84 18.25 14.84
N GLY A 238 5.21 18.50 15.99
CA GLY A 238 3.98 19.31 16.06
C GLY A 238 2.68 18.54 15.83
N GLY A 239 2.74 17.21 15.62
CA GLY A 239 1.60 16.32 15.43
C GLY A 239 1.43 15.85 13.99
N GLY A 240 0.64 14.79 13.83
CA GLY A 240 0.45 14.11 12.54
C GLY A 240 1.48 13.01 12.29
N THR A 241 1.40 12.41 11.09
CA THR A 241 2.29 11.34 10.65
C THR A 241 3.19 11.83 9.52
N LEU A 242 4.42 11.39 9.51
CA LEU A 242 5.39 11.58 8.44
C LEU A 242 5.75 10.22 7.86
N VAL A 243 5.44 10.02 6.59
CA VAL A 243 5.83 8.85 5.82
C VAL A 243 6.91 9.26 4.83
N SER A 244 8.06 8.61 4.86
CA SER A 244 9.18 8.91 3.97
C SER A 244 9.52 7.69 3.12
N VAL A 245 9.56 7.88 1.81
CA VAL A 245 9.98 6.92 0.80
C VAL A 245 11.33 7.37 0.29
N ARG A 246 12.37 6.55 0.50
CA ARG A 246 13.73 6.81 0.02
C ARG A 246 14.06 5.79 -1.07
N LEU A 247 14.44 6.25 -2.26
CA LEU A 247 14.79 5.44 -3.42
C LEU A 247 16.21 5.79 -3.86
N PRO A 248 17.15 4.81 -3.95
CA PRO A 248 18.51 5.05 -4.38
C PRO A 248 18.54 5.41 -5.86
N PHE A 249 19.49 6.24 -6.25
CA PHE A 249 19.77 6.51 -7.66
C PHE A 249 20.31 5.27 -8.37
N ALA A 250 20.12 5.22 -9.68
CA ALA A 250 20.79 4.22 -10.48
C ALA A 250 22.31 4.38 -10.32
N PRO A 251 23.07 3.29 -10.17
CA PRO A 251 24.52 3.39 -10.15
C PRO A 251 24.98 4.07 -11.45
N GLU A 252 25.85 5.07 -11.32
CA GLU A 252 26.46 5.68 -12.51
C GLU A 252 27.09 4.56 -13.33
N SER A 253 26.62 4.40 -14.57
CA SER A 253 27.24 3.47 -15.52
C SER A 253 28.67 3.96 -15.74
N GLY A 254 29.64 3.37 -15.03
CA GLY A 254 31.04 3.68 -15.21
C GLY A 254 31.39 3.52 -16.68
N ASN A 255 31.82 4.60 -17.24
CA ASN A 255 32.32 4.73 -18.61
C ASN A 255 33.65 3.99 -18.78
#